data_4d66ff083c38398fbaec4061915482c3
#
_entry.id   4d66ff083c38398fbaec4061915482c3
#
_cell.length_a   1.000
_cell.length_b   1.000
_cell.length_c   1.000
_cell.angle_alpha   90.00
_cell.angle_beta   90.00
_cell.angle_gamma   90.00
#
_symmetry.space_group_name_H-M   'P 1'
#
loop_
_entity.id
_entity.type
_entity.pdbx_description
1 polymer ?
#
loop_
_entity_poly.entity_id
_entity_poly.type
_entity_poly.pdbx_seq_one_letter_code
_entity_poly.pdbx_strand_id
1 'polypeptide(L)'
;MAFNPFGQLGDLKKMRDQAMKIQKELQSEEIWVEKNGVEILISGDQKIKEIKTNGRSDNDIKDAVNEAVKKSQEIAAKKLSQMEGGLGGLLGR
;
A
#
# COMPACT_ATOMS: atom_id res chain seq x y z
N MET A 1 30.21 14.83 -17.52
CA MET A 1 29.70 13.86 -16.56
C MET A 1 29.90 12.45 -17.08
N ALA A 2 30.43 11.61 -16.25
CA ALA A 2 30.64 10.24 -16.65
C ALA A 2 29.33 9.44 -16.57
N PHE A 3 29.05 8.77 -17.65
CA PHE A 3 27.89 7.92 -17.69
C PHE A 3 28.35 6.48 -17.46
N ASN A 4 27.78 5.85 -16.44
CA ASN A 4 28.15 4.49 -16.11
C ASN A 4 26.92 3.59 -16.26
N PRO A 5 26.75 2.95 -17.42
CA PRO A 5 25.58 2.10 -17.62
C PRO A 5 25.51 0.92 -16.68
N PHE A 6 26.65 0.39 -16.28
CA PHE A 6 26.63 -0.75 -15.37
C PHE A 6 26.18 -0.32 -13.98
N GLY A 7 26.65 0.82 -13.50
CA GLY A 7 26.20 1.34 -12.24
C GLY A 7 24.72 1.67 -12.24
N GLN A 8 24.26 2.26 -13.34
CA GLN A 8 22.85 2.57 -13.48
C GLN A 8 21.99 1.32 -13.48
N LEU A 9 22.42 0.30 -14.18
CA LEU A 9 21.69 -0.95 -14.22
C LEU A 9 21.59 -1.57 -12.83
N GLY A 10 22.68 -1.52 -12.07
CA GLY A 10 22.68 -2.04 -10.71
C GLY A 10 21.72 -1.30 -9.81
N ASP A 11 21.70 0.03 -9.93
CA ASP A 11 20.79 0.83 -9.13
C ASP A 11 19.34 0.57 -9.49
N LEU A 12 19.06 0.45 -10.77
CA LEU A 12 17.69 0.15 -11.22
C LEU A 12 17.23 -1.21 -10.70
N LYS A 13 18.14 -2.19 -10.72
CA LYS A 13 17.79 -3.51 -10.23
C LYS A 13 17.48 -3.47 -8.73
N LYS A 14 18.28 -2.74 -7.97
CA LYS A 14 18.03 -2.60 -6.55
C LYS A 14 16.68 -1.95 -6.28
N MET A 15 16.36 -0.90 -7.01
CA MET A 15 15.10 -0.22 -6.86
C MET A 15 13.94 -1.15 -7.20
N ARG A 16 14.09 -1.93 -8.26
CA ARG A 16 13.07 -2.88 -8.65
C ARG A 16 12.87 -3.94 -7.58
N ASP A 17 13.97 -4.47 -7.03
CA ASP A 17 13.89 -5.50 -6.01
C ASP A 17 13.20 -4.95 -4.76
N GLN A 18 13.50 -3.71 -4.37
CA GLN A 18 12.87 -3.08 -3.24
C GLN A 18 11.38 -2.88 -3.49
N ALA A 19 11.03 -2.43 -4.69
CA ALA A 19 9.63 -2.22 -5.04
C ALA A 19 8.85 -3.54 -4.98
N MET A 20 9.44 -4.61 -5.48
CA MET A 20 8.79 -5.92 -5.43
C MET A 20 8.62 -6.41 -4.00
N LYS A 21 9.60 -6.16 -3.16
CA LYS A 21 9.53 -6.57 -1.76
C LYS A 21 8.42 -5.80 -1.05
N ILE A 22 8.36 -4.48 -1.28
CA ILE A 22 7.30 -3.66 -0.70
C ILE A 22 5.94 -4.16 -1.14
N GLN A 23 5.81 -4.46 -2.43
CA GLN A 23 4.54 -4.90 -2.97
C GLN A 23 4.09 -6.20 -2.31
N LYS A 24 5.01 -7.14 -2.12
CA LYS A 24 4.70 -8.38 -1.44
C LYS A 24 4.26 -8.13 -0.01
N GLU A 25 4.94 -7.24 0.68
CA GLU A 25 4.58 -6.92 2.04
C GLU A 25 3.20 -6.28 2.11
N LEU A 26 2.89 -5.39 1.17
CA LEU A 26 1.58 -4.76 1.12
C LEU A 26 0.48 -5.77 0.84
N GLN A 27 0.74 -6.72 -0.06
CA GLN A 27 -0.23 -7.75 -0.38
C GLN A 27 -0.57 -8.61 0.83
N SER A 28 0.38 -8.81 1.73
CA SER A 28 0.17 -9.66 2.89
C SER A 28 -0.38 -8.90 4.10
N GLU A 29 -0.47 -7.58 4.02
CA GLU A 29 -1.09 -6.80 5.09
C GLU A 29 -2.56 -7.14 5.19
N GLU A 30 -3.04 -7.22 6.43
CA GLU A 30 -4.46 -7.47 6.68
C GLU A 30 -4.98 -6.32 7.51
N ILE A 31 -5.77 -5.47 6.87
CA ILE A 31 -6.28 -4.26 7.49
C ILE A 31 -7.79 -4.39 7.63
N TRP A 32 -8.25 -4.45 8.89
CA TRP A 32 -9.69 -4.48 9.16
C TRP A 32 -10.19 -3.07 9.35
N VAL A 33 -11.26 -2.75 8.64
CA VAL A 33 -11.91 -1.46 8.74
C VAL A 33 -13.39 -1.70 9.00
N GLU A 34 -13.93 -0.97 9.96
CA GLU A 34 -15.37 -1.01 10.22
C GLU A 34 -15.93 0.39 10.14
N LYS A 35 -16.98 0.57 9.37
CA LYS A 35 -17.67 1.84 9.27
C LYS A 35 -19.12 1.58 8.97
N ASN A 36 -20.00 2.29 9.70
CA ASN A 36 -21.47 2.18 9.52
C ASN A 36 -21.96 0.75 9.67
N GLY A 37 -21.26 -0.06 10.44
CA GLY A 37 -21.63 -1.45 10.64
C GLY A 37 -21.17 -2.40 9.55
N VAL A 38 -20.45 -1.91 8.56
CA VAL A 38 -19.85 -2.75 7.50
C VAL A 38 -18.40 -3.03 7.86
N GLU A 39 -18.01 -4.29 7.78
CA GLU A 39 -16.64 -4.70 8.09
C GLU A 39 -15.93 -5.11 6.80
N ILE A 40 -14.72 -4.60 6.61
CA ILE A 40 -13.95 -4.85 5.39
C ILE A 40 -12.54 -5.24 5.76
N LEU A 41 -12.08 -6.34 5.19
CA LEU A 41 -10.66 -6.72 5.27
C LEU A 41 -10.02 -6.34 3.94
N ILE A 42 -9.02 -5.47 4.01
CA ILE A 42 -8.36 -4.97 2.82
C ILE A 42 -6.85 -5.12 2.99
N SER A 43 -6.16 -5.38 1.90
CA SER A 43 -4.70 -5.47 1.93
C SER A 43 -4.08 -4.10 1.76
N GLY A 44 -2.77 -4.02 1.97
CA GLY A 44 -2.05 -2.76 1.80
C GLY A 44 -1.96 -2.31 0.36
N ASP A 45 -2.17 -3.22 -0.59
CA ASP A 45 -2.19 -2.87 -2.01
C ASP A 45 -3.62 -2.61 -2.49
N GLN A 46 -4.53 -2.31 -1.57
CA GLN A 46 -5.89 -1.84 -1.86
C GLN A 46 -6.77 -2.90 -2.50
N LYS A 47 -6.57 -4.16 -2.11
CA LYS A 47 -7.44 -5.24 -2.58
C LYS A 47 -8.32 -5.70 -1.42
N ILE A 48 -9.61 -5.70 -1.65
CA ILE A 48 -10.56 -6.16 -0.65
C ILE A 48 -10.52 -7.67 -0.63
N LYS A 49 -10.21 -8.21 0.55
CA LYS A 49 -10.13 -9.66 0.73
C LYS A 49 -11.43 -10.23 1.27
N GLU A 50 -12.13 -9.45 2.06
CA GLU A 50 -13.38 -9.91 2.67
C GLU A 50 -14.25 -8.71 2.98
N ILE A 51 -15.55 -8.88 2.87
CA ILE A 51 -16.50 -7.83 3.22
C ILE A 51 -17.71 -8.46 3.90
N LYS A 52 -18.11 -7.85 5.00
CA LYS A 52 -19.32 -8.23 5.73
C LYS A 52 -20.25 -7.02 5.77
N THR A 53 -21.31 -7.08 4.99
CA THR A 53 -22.20 -5.94 4.85
C THR A 53 -23.22 -5.84 5.96
N ASN A 54 -23.54 -6.95 6.61
CA ASN A 54 -24.40 -6.99 7.79
C ASN A 54 -25.78 -6.34 7.52
N GLY A 55 -26.29 -6.47 6.30
CA GLY A 55 -27.59 -5.93 5.95
C GLY A 55 -27.63 -4.42 5.84
N ARG A 56 -26.51 -3.77 5.74
CA ARG A 56 -26.48 -2.31 5.67
C ARG A 56 -26.84 -1.80 4.28
N SER A 57 -27.14 -0.51 4.20
CA SER A 57 -27.57 0.12 2.96
C SER A 57 -26.39 0.26 1.98
N ASP A 58 -26.74 0.50 0.72
CA ASP A 58 -25.73 0.72 -0.30
C ASP A 58 -24.83 1.90 0.05
N ASN A 59 -25.38 2.96 0.61
CA ASN A 59 -24.58 4.11 1.04
C ASN A 59 -23.63 3.75 2.16
N ASP A 60 -24.09 2.96 3.12
CA ASP A 60 -23.22 2.51 4.20
C ASP A 60 -22.07 1.68 3.67
N ILE A 61 -22.36 0.80 2.71
CA ILE A 61 -21.32 -0.04 2.10
C ILE A 61 -20.34 0.81 1.31
N LYS A 62 -20.85 1.76 0.55
CA LYS A 62 -20.00 2.67 -0.22
C LYS A 62 -19.03 3.42 0.69
N ASP A 63 -19.56 3.97 1.79
CA ASP A 63 -18.73 4.74 2.71
C ASP A 63 -17.68 3.86 3.36
N ALA A 64 -18.04 2.62 3.71
CA ALA A 64 -17.09 1.69 4.32
C ALA A 64 -15.99 1.30 3.34
N VAL A 65 -16.34 1.07 2.08
CA VAL A 65 -15.33 0.73 1.07
C VAL A 65 -14.37 1.90 0.89
N ASN A 66 -14.89 3.11 0.80
CA ASN A 66 -14.03 4.28 0.65
C ASN A 66 -13.12 4.48 1.86
N GLU A 67 -13.64 4.22 3.05
CA GLU A 67 -12.82 4.30 4.26
C GLU A 67 -11.73 3.24 4.24
N ALA A 68 -12.06 2.02 3.81
CA ALA A 68 -11.06 0.95 3.72
C ALA A 68 -9.96 1.29 2.74
N VAL A 69 -10.32 1.83 1.58
CA VAL A 69 -9.32 2.23 0.59
C VAL A 69 -8.42 3.32 1.16
N LYS A 70 -9.01 4.29 1.84
CA LYS A 70 -8.24 5.38 2.45
C LYS A 70 -7.25 4.83 3.47
N LYS A 71 -7.71 3.92 4.34
CA LYS A 71 -6.83 3.31 5.34
C LYS A 71 -5.71 2.53 4.69
N SER A 72 -6.03 1.79 3.65
CA SER A 72 -5.03 1.02 2.92
C SER A 72 -3.97 1.95 2.33
N GLN A 73 -4.39 3.06 1.75
CA GLN A 73 -3.47 4.04 1.19
C GLN A 73 -2.59 4.67 2.26
N GLU A 74 -3.16 4.98 3.41
CA GLU A 74 -2.39 5.55 4.52
C GLU A 74 -1.33 4.58 5.02
N ILE A 75 -1.70 3.32 5.14
CA ILE A 75 -0.77 2.31 5.62
C ILE A 75 0.33 2.06 4.58
N ALA A 76 -0.03 2.04 3.31
CA ALA A 76 0.96 1.88 2.25
C ALA A 76 1.94 3.04 2.24
N ALA A 77 1.44 4.26 2.37
CA ALA A 77 2.30 5.44 2.41
C ALA A 77 3.23 5.40 3.61
N LYS A 78 2.70 5.00 4.77
CA LYS A 78 3.50 4.90 5.97
C LYS A 78 4.60 3.86 5.81
N LYS A 79 4.26 2.71 5.22
CA LYS A 79 5.23 1.66 5.01
C LYS A 79 6.35 2.12 4.07
N LEU A 80 5.98 2.82 3.01
CA LEU A 80 6.96 3.35 2.09
C LEU A 80 7.89 4.36 2.76
N SER A 81 7.35 5.22 3.60
CA SER A 81 8.17 6.22 4.27
C SER A 81 9.06 5.62 5.34
N GLN A 82 8.66 4.49 5.89
CA GLN A 82 9.46 3.79 6.90
C GLN A 82 10.57 2.95 6.28
N MET A 83 10.52 2.71 5.00
CA MET A 83 11.58 1.98 4.35
C MET A 83 12.85 2.78 4.46
N GLU A 84 13.81 2.16 5.05
CA GLU A 84 15.04 2.80 5.38
C GLU A 84 15.73 3.32 4.12
N GLY A 85 15.97 4.60 4.10
CA GLY A 85 16.58 5.22 2.96
C GLY A 85 15.77 5.14 1.69
N GLY A 86 14.57 4.53 1.75
CA GLY A 86 13.81 4.22 0.56
C GLY A 86 13.55 5.41 -0.34
N LEU A 87 12.29 5.62 -0.67
CA LEU A 87 11.97 6.73 -1.55
C LEU A 87 12.32 8.07 -0.93
N GLY A 88 12.15 8.19 0.38
CA GLY A 88 12.53 9.40 1.06
C GLY A 88 14.01 9.71 0.94
N GLY A 89 14.84 8.68 1.06
CA GLY A 89 16.27 8.86 0.91
C GLY A 89 16.67 9.21 -0.50
N LEU A 90 15.96 8.68 -1.48
CA LEU A 90 16.25 8.97 -2.87
C LEU A 90 15.79 10.35 -3.30
N LEU A 91 14.65 10.79 -2.77
CA LEU A 91 14.03 12.03 -3.18
C LEU A 91 14.31 13.19 -2.25
N GLY A 92 14.58 12.89 -1.01
CA GLY A 92 14.67 13.90 0.01
C GLY A 92 16.02 14.59 0.13
N ARG A 93 16.92 14.20 -0.67
CA ARG A 93 18.28 14.81 -0.58
C ARG A 93 18.49 15.84 -1.63
#